data_f05c8f74f910211b15ffe052f596d1bc
#
_entry.id   f05c8f74f910211b15ffe052f596d1bc
#
_cell.length_a   1.000
_cell.length_b   1.000
_cell.length_c   1.000
_cell.angle_alpha   90.00
_cell.angle_beta   90.00
_cell.angle_gamma   90.00
#
_symmetry.space_group_name_H-M   'P 1'
#
loop_
_entity.id
_entity.type
_entity.pdbx_description
1 polymer ?
#
loop_
_entity_poly.entity_id
_entity_poly.type
_entity_poly.pdbx_seq_one_letter_code
_entity_poly.pdbx_strand_id
1 'polypeptide(L)'
;MQKFYTLICTLVLLLSMTFMAPVSALAADYTPVVTENEISVFLETSYDNAKIWAWNDKVKQFTTAEWPGDAMTLMGTKDGKNVFKWTYTAGTEIPTGVIFSHDGGQKLNGGNQEFKNHGYYVE
;
A
#
# COMPACT_ATOMS: atom_id res chain seq x y z
N MET A 1 11.81 54.44 13.80
CA MET A 1 10.59 53.66 13.74
C MET A 1 10.57 52.64 12.62
N GLN A 2 10.95 52.97 11.40
CA GLN A 2 10.94 52.02 10.30
C GLN A 2 11.87 50.82 10.48
N LYS A 3 13.03 50.99 11.08
CA LYS A 3 13.96 49.88 11.37
C LYS A 3 13.43 48.88 12.38
N PHE A 4 12.55 49.30 13.25
CA PHE A 4 11.97 48.49 14.28
C PHE A 4 10.92 47.50 13.70
N TYR A 5 10.09 47.96 12.76
CA TYR A 5 9.11 47.12 12.10
C TYR A 5 9.73 46.07 11.20
N THR A 6 10.79 46.36 10.52
CA THR A 6 11.54 45.45 9.67
C THR A 6 12.12 44.28 10.49
N LEU A 7 12.63 44.55 11.69
CA LEU A 7 13.18 43.53 12.57
C LEU A 7 12.14 42.58 13.08
N ILE A 8 10.94 43.04 13.42
CA ILE A 8 9.82 42.23 13.89
C ILE A 8 9.32 41.32 12.79
N CYS A 9 9.18 41.79 11.57
CA CYS A 9 8.73 40.99 10.42
C CYS A 9 9.72 39.86 10.10
N THR A 10 11.01 40.11 10.19
CA THR A 10 12.05 39.10 9.96
C THR A 10 12.03 38.01 11.02
N LEU A 11 11.81 38.38 12.26
CA LEU A 11 11.73 37.45 13.37
C LEU A 11 10.49 36.52 13.26
N VAL A 12 9.37 37.06 12.88
CA VAL A 12 8.10 36.27 12.67
C VAL A 12 8.28 35.29 11.52
N LEU A 13 8.94 35.69 10.43
CA LEU A 13 9.20 34.80 9.30
C LEU A 13 10.09 33.61 9.68
N LEU A 14 11.14 33.84 10.45
CA LEU A 14 12.04 32.79 10.95
C LEU A 14 11.31 31.78 11.85
N LEU A 15 10.43 32.24 12.71
CA LEU A 15 9.62 31.38 13.58
C LEU A 15 8.65 30.52 12.76
N SER A 16 8.05 31.04 11.71
CA SER A 16 7.15 30.30 10.85
C SER A 16 7.86 29.16 10.10
N MET A 17 9.08 29.40 9.62
CA MET A 17 9.86 28.36 8.92
C MET A 17 10.31 27.23 9.86
N THR A 18 10.63 27.53 11.10
CA THR A 18 11.03 26.54 12.08
C THR A 18 9.87 25.65 12.54
N PHE A 19 8.65 26.15 12.48
CA PHE A 19 7.45 25.43 12.89
C PHE A 19 6.95 24.43 11.83
N MET A 20 7.26 24.63 10.56
CA MET A 20 6.79 23.78 9.45
C MET A 20 7.62 22.50 9.28
N ALA A 21 8.89 22.48 9.65
CA ALA A 21 9.78 21.33 9.46
C ALA A 21 9.39 20.07 10.25
N PRO A 22 8.94 20.12 11.53
CA PRO A 22 8.55 18.91 12.26
C PRO A 22 7.22 18.28 11.79
N VAL A 23 6.31 19.08 11.24
CA VAL A 23 4.97 18.63 10.82
C VAL A 23 5.02 17.83 9.52
N SER A 24 5.94 18.15 8.62
CA SER A 24 6.09 17.45 7.34
C SER A 24 6.74 16.07 7.47
N ALA A 25 7.28 15.69 8.62
CA ALA A 25 7.92 14.42 8.87
C ALA A 25 6.92 13.31 9.27
N LEU A 26 5.65 13.66 9.58
CA LEU A 26 4.60 12.71 10.01
C LEU A 26 3.66 12.43 8.85
N ALA A 27 3.89 11.31 8.16
CA ALA A 27 2.97 10.82 7.14
C ALA A 27 1.75 10.17 7.80
N ALA A 28 0.54 10.46 7.30
CA ALA A 28 -0.67 9.79 7.74
C ALA A 28 -0.68 8.33 7.26
N ASP A 29 -1.27 7.44 8.05
CA ASP A 29 -1.48 6.06 7.67
C ASP A 29 -2.38 5.98 6.43
N TYR A 30 -2.07 5.03 5.54
CA TYR A 30 -2.88 4.75 4.38
C TYR A 30 -4.22 4.15 4.80
N THR A 31 -5.31 4.67 4.23
CA THR A 31 -6.65 4.11 4.39
C THR A 31 -7.05 3.39 3.10
N PRO A 32 -7.33 2.07 3.14
CA PRO A 32 -7.74 1.33 1.95
C PRO A 32 -8.99 1.90 1.29
N VAL A 33 -8.93 2.03 -0.04
CA VAL A 33 -10.07 2.45 -0.86
C VAL A 33 -10.53 1.25 -1.69
N VAL A 34 -11.80 0.92 -1.57
CA VAL A 34 -12.43 -0.22 -2.24
C VAL A 34 -13.40 0.29 -3.30
N THR A 35 -13.31 -0.29 -4.51
CA THR A 35 -14.25 -0.05 -5.60
C THR A 35 -15.18 -1.25 -5.72
N GLU A 36 -16.49 -1.01 -5.72
CA GLU A 36 -17.52 -2.04 -5.58
C GLU A 36 -17.42 -3.17 -6.63
N ASN A 37 -17.22 -2.81 -7.89
CA ASN A 37 -17.17 -3.78 -8.99
C ASN A 37 -15.76 -4.25 -9.34
N GLU A 38 -14.81 -4.00 -8.46
CA GLU A 38 -13.42 -4.38 -8.63
C GLU A 38 -13.04 -5.46 -7.63
N ILE A 39 -12.37 -6.50 -8.12
CA ILE A 39 -11.74 -7.48 -7.25
C ILE A 39 -10.43 -6.88 -6.77
N SER A 40 -10.23 -6.81 -5.48
CA SER A 40 -9.01 -6.24 -4.91
C SER A 40 -8.64 -6.88 -3.58
N VAL A 41 -7.37 -6.82 -3.26
CA VAL A 41 -6.83 -7.19 -1.95
C VAL A 41 -5.69 -6.26 -1.57
N PHE A 42 -5.48 -6.15 -0.28
CA PHE A 42 -4.42 -5.34 0.32
C PHE A 42 -3.49 -6.23 1.15
N LEU A 43 -2.22 -5.91 1.15
CA LEU A 43 -1.22 -6.59 1.96
C LEU A 43 -0.38 -5.56 2.71
N GLU A 44 -0.34 -5.68 4.04
CA GLU A 44 0.54 -4.91 4.90
C GLU A 44 1.76 -5.76 5.23
N THR A 45 2.94 -5.27 4.90
CA THR A 45 4.20 -6.00 5.11
C THR A 45 5.37 -5.06 5.34
N SER A 46 6.38 -5.52 6.05
CA SER A 46 7.62 -4.79 6.25
C SER A 46 8.54 -4.80 5.03
N TYR A 47 8.28 -5.64 4.05
CA TYR A 47 9.09 -5.72 2.83
C TYR A 47 8.79 -4.55 1.89
N ASP A 48 9.76 -4.19 1.07
CA ASP A 48 9.65 -3.07 0.11
C ASP A 48 9.08 -3.48 -1.24
N ASN A 49 8.80 -4.76 -1.44
CA ASN A 49 8.19 -5.30 -2.64
C ASN A 49 7.23 -6.43 -2.26
N ALA A 50 6.20 -6.63 -3.08
CA ALA A 50 5.26 -7.73 -2.91
C ALA A 50 4.72 -8.17 -4.26
N LYS A 51 4.50 -9.48 -4.39
CA LYS A 51 3.83 -10.10 -5.52
C LYS A 51 2.66 -10.94 -5.05
N ILE A 52 1.70 -11.15 -5.94
CA ILE A 52 0.51 -11.93 -5.67
C ILE A 52 0.30 -13.00 -6.74
N TRP A 53 -0.10 -14.17 -6.30
CA TRP A 53 -0.58 -15.26 -7.12
C TRP A 53 -1.98 -15.62 -6.66
N ALA A 54 -2.96 -15.67 -7.57
CA ALA A 54 -4.34 -15.93 -7.23
C ALA A 54 -4.96 -16.91 -8.22
N TRP A 55 -5.83 -17.80 -7.71
CA TRP A 55 -6.47 -18.86 -8.51
C TRP A 55 -7.83 -19.23 -7.91
N ASN A 56 -8.61 -20.00 -8.70
CA ASN A 56 -9.75 -20.78 -8.21
C ASN A 56 -9.78 -22.12 -8.94
N ASP A 57 -10.84 -22.94 -8.72
CA ASP A 57 -10.93 -24.27 -9.32
C ASP A 57 -11.03 -24.24 -10.85
N LYS A 58 -11.59 -23.18 -11.41
CA LYS A 58 -11.77 -23.03 -12.86
C LYS A 58 -10.62 -22.26 -13.51
N VAL A 59 -10.14 -21.21 -12.86
CA VAL A 59 -9.10 -20.33 -13.37
C VAL A 59 -7.84 -20.54 -12.53
N LYS A 60 -6.83 -21.14 -13.14
CA LYS A 60 -5.58 -21.48 -12.44
C LYS A 60 -4.69 -20.28 -12.20
N GLN A 61 -4.91 -19.20 -12.95
CA GLN A 61 -4.10 -17.99 -12.88
C GLN A 61 -4.96 -16.77 -13.18
N PHE A 62 -5.22 -15.96 -12.17
CA PHE A 62 -5.86 -14.64 -12.33
C PHE A 62 -4.84 -13.56 -12.63
N THR A 63 -3.59 -13.76 -12.29
CA THR A 63 -2.52 -12.81 -12.52
C THR A 63 -2.12 -12.79 -13.98
N THR A 64 -1.61 -11.66 -14.48
CA THR A 64 -1.06 -11.53 -15.82
C THR A 64 0.30 -12.23 -15.92
N ALA A 65 1.12 -12.08 -14.91
CA ALA A 65 2.43 -12.71 -14.83
C ALA A 65 2.34 -14.12 -14.26
N GLU A 66 3.19 -15.01 -14.76
CA GLU A 66 3.38 -16.34 -14.19
C GLU A 66 3.98 -16.25 -12.79
N TRP A 67 4.02 -17.39 -12.07
CA TRP A 67 4.60 -17.45 -10.73
C TRP A 67 5.97 -16.73 -10.69
N PRO A 68 6.24 -15.89 -9.70
CA PRO A 68 5.46 -15.62 -8.49
C PRO A 68 4.27 -14.65 -8.65
N GLY A 69 3.91 -14.24 -9.86
CA GLY A 69 2.70 -13.52 -10.15
C GLY A 69 2.90 -12.04 -10.43
N ASP A 70 1.84 -11.26 -10.21
CA ASP A 70 1.83 -9.82 -10.47
C ASP A 70 2.53 -9.06 -9.35
N ALA A 71 3.28 -8.02 -9.72
CA ALA A 71 3.75 -7.04 -8.76
C ALA A 71 2.56 -6.27 -8.19
N MET A 72 2.50 -6.18 -6.87
CA MET A 72 1.50 -5.36 -6.19
C MET A 72 1.93 -3.89 -6.18
N THR A 73 0.96 -2.99 -6.15
CA THR A 73 1.21 -1.55 -6.15
C THR A 73 1.34 -1.02 -4.73
N LEU A 74 2.43 -0.34 -4.44
CA LEU A 74 2.61 0.35 -3.15
C LEU A 74 1.65 1.54 -3.07
N MET A 75 0.77 1.52 -2.08
CA MET A 75 -0.25 2.56 -1.87
C MET A 75 0.15 3.57 -0.80
N GLY A 76 0.93 3.15 0.18
CA GLY A 76 1.34 3.98 1.29
C GLY A 76 1.87 3.14 2.44
N THR A 77 1.84 3.68 3.64
CA THR A 77 2.29 2.99 4.85
C THR A 77 1.22 2.99 5.93
N LYS A 78 1.29 2.04 6.81
CA LYS A 78 0.48 1.97 8.01
C LYS A 78 1.30 1.35 9.15
N ASP A 79 1.35 2.03 10.28
CA ASP A 79 2.14 1.61 11.44
C ASP A 79 3.60 1.29 11.08
N GLY A 80 4.18 2.07 10.16
CA GLY A 80 5.55 1.90 9.70
C GLY A 80 5.78 0.77 8.70
N LYS A 81 4.74 0.05 8.29
CA LYS A 81 4.80 -1.01 7.28
C LYS A 81 4.24 -0.52 5.95
N ASN A 82 4.68 -1.15 4.87
CA ASN A 82 4.17 -0.87 3.54
C ASN A 82 2.80 -1.51 3.33
N VAL A 83 1.89 -0.81 2.63
CA VAL A 83 0.60 -1.33 2.20
C VAL A 83 0.58 -1.42 0.70
N PHE A 84 0.40 -2.63 0.19
CA PHE A 84 0.31 -2.94 -1.24
C PHE A 84 -1.12 -3.28 -1.62
N LYS A 85 -1.47 -3.01 -2.89
CA LYS A 85 -2.79 -3.34 -3.45
C LYS A 85 -2.62 -4.08 -4.77
N TRP A 86 -3.49 -5.06 -5.01
CA TRP A 86 -3.69 -5.70 -6.31
C TRP A 86 -5.16 -5.64 -6.69
N THR A 87 -5.42 -5.44 -7.97
CA THR A 87 -6.77 -5.36 -8.53
C THR A 87 -6.93 -6.25 -9.74
N TYR A 88 -8.16 -6.76 -9.92
CA TYR A 88 -8.56 -7.53 -11.09
C TYR A 88 -9.98 -7.14 -11.47
N THR A 89 -10.20 -6.80 -12.73
CA THR A 89 -11.47 -6.27 -13.20
C THR A 89 -12.14 -7.11 -14.29
N ALA A 90 -11.46 -8.11 -14.83
CA ALA A 90 -11.96 -8.91 -15.94
C ALA A 90 -12.80 -10.10 -15.45
N GLY A 91 -14.03 -10.23 -15.99
CA GLY A 91 -14.89 -11.38 -15.78
C GLY A 91 -15.70 -11.35 -14.49
N THR A 92 -16.43 -12.44 -14.24
CA THR A 92 -17.30 -12.64 -13.07
C THR A 92 -16.71 -13.61 -12.04
N GLU A 93 -15.63 -14.29 -12.40
CA GLU A 93 -14.97 -15.24 -11.50
C GLU A 93 -14.18 -14.53 -10.43
N ILE A 94 -14.23 -15.05 -9.22
CA ILE A 94 -13.49 -14.54 -8.07
C ILE A 94 -12.46 -15.59 -7.64
N PRO A 95 -11.22 -15.20 -7.34
CA PRO A 95 -10.26 -16.15 -6.77
C PRO A 95 -10.75 -16.76 -5.46
N THR A 96 -10.31 -17.97 -5.17
CA THR A 96 -10.55 -18.64 -3.89
C THR A 96 -9.29 -18.84 -3.09
N GLY A 97 -8.14 -18.81 -3.76
CA GLY A 97 -6.84 -18.95 -3.14
C GLY A 97 -5.89 -17.83 -3.54
N VAL A 98 -4.97 -17.51 -2.65
CA VAL A 98 -3.95 -16.47 -2.85
C VAL A 98 -2.65 -16.85 -2.17
N ILE A 99 -1.54 -16.49 -2.80
CA ILE A 99 -0.21 -16.52 -2.19
C ILE A 99 0.41 -15.14 -2.37
N PHE A 100 0.85 -14.56 -1.28
CA PHE A 100 1.68 -13.35 -1.30
C PHE A 100 3.14 -13.75 -1.17
N SER A 101 4.03 -13.03 -1.85
CA SER A 101 5.47 -13.27 -1.80
C SER A 101 6.25 -11.97 -1.89
N HIS A 102 7.53 -12.03 -1.56
CA HIS A 102 8.49 -10.95 -1.70
C HIS A 102 9.78 -11.49 -2.32
N ASP A 103 10.64 -10.60 -2.81
CA ASP A 103 12.01 -10.93 -3.27
C ASP A 103 12.08 -12.19 -4.15
N GLY A 104 11.30 -12.20 -5.24
CA GLY A 104 11.35 -13.25 -6.24
C GLY A 104 10.60 -14.53 -5.90
N GLY A 105 9.71 -14.53 -4.92
CA GLY A 105 8.83 -15.66 -4.62
C GLY A 105 8.98 -16.26 -3.22
N GLN A 106 9.59 -15.52 -2.30
CA GLN A 106 9.61 -15.90 -0.88
C GLN A 106 8.21 -15.73 -0.30
N LYS A 107 7.54 -16.84 0.04
CA LYS A 107 6.14 -16.82 0.46
C LYS A 107 5.95 -16.19 1.83
N LEU A 108 4.90 -15.39 1.95
CA LEU A 108 4.46 -14.77 3.21
C LEU A 108 3.37 -15.62 3.87
N ASN A 109 3.24 -15.52 5.17
CA ASN A 109 2.18 -16.13 5.97
C ASN A 109 1.99 -17.64 5.72
N GLY A 110 3.06 -18.35 5.42
CA GLY A 110 3.02 -19.79 5.20
C GLY A 110 2.56 -20.24 3.82
N GLY A 111 2.35 -19.33 2.89
CA GLY A 111 1.99 -19.64 1.50
C GLY A 111 0.52 -19.50 1.20
N ASN A 112 -0.18 -20.61 0.99
CA ASN A 112 -1.59 -20.61 0.57
C ASN A 112 -2.51 -19.99 1.62
N GLN A 113 -3.32 -19.02 1.19
CA GLN A 113 -4.34 -18.39 2.03
C GLN A 113 -5.68 -18.36 1.27
N GLU A 114 -6.77 -18.24 2.02
CA GLU A 114 -8.08 -18.00 1.44
C GLU A 114 -8.13 -16.61 0.84
N PHE A 115 -8.58 -16.49 -0.41
CA PHE A 115 -8.81 -15.19 -1.04
C PHE A 115 -10.14 -14.61 -0.58
N LYS A 116 -10.12 -13.43 -0.03
CA LYS A 116 -11.32 -12.65 0.30
C LYS A 116 -11.30 -11.36 -0.51
N ASN A 117 -12.32 -11.16 -1.32
CA ASN A 117 -12.42 -9.93 -2.09
C ASN A 117 -12.50 -8.72 -1.14
N HIS A 118 -11.73 -7.69 -1.44
CA HIS A 118 -11.55 -6.50 -0.61
C HIS A 118 -10.87 -6.79 0.74
N GLY A 119 -10.24 -7.95 0.87
CA GLY A 119 -9.56 -8.36 2.10
C GLY A 119 -8.31 -7.54 2.36
N TYR A 120 -8.00 -7.38 3.64
CA TYR A 120 -6.79 -6.73 4.13
C TYR A 120 -5.96 -7.75 4.89
N TYR A 121 -4.82 -8.10 4.33
CA TYR A 121 -3.93 -9.13 4.87
C TYR A 121 -2.75 -8.46 5.58
N VAL A 122 -2.37 -9.02 6.71
CA VAL A 122 -1.23 -8.54 7.49
C VAL A 122 -0.21 -9.68 7.62
N GLU A 123 1.03 -9.36 7.29
CA GLU A 123 2.16 -10.26 7.49
C GLU A 123 2.46 -10.43 8.98
#